data_8de012dfae4de08e40e7dfebc9fd120a
#
_entry.id   8de012dfae4de08e40e7dfebc9fd120a
#
_cell.length_a   1.000
_cell.length_b   1.000
_cell.length_c   1.000
_cell.angle_alpha   90.00
_cell.angle_beta   90.00
_cell.angle_gamma   90.00
#
_symmetry.space_group_name_H-M   'P 1'
#
loop_
_entity.id
_entity.type
_entity.pdbx_description
1 polymer ?
#
loop_
_entity_poly.entity_id
_entity_poly.type
_entity_poly.pdbx_seq_one_letter_code
_entity_poly.pdbx_strand_id
1 'polypeptide(L)'
;LIPNFMPEGVNIFLQTENGTIYAGPAKDPNDLRIIDAGGAPISVLPGGSFVSSDASFGILRGGHIDATVLGALQVDEEGSLANWTIPNVRTPGMGGAMDIVAGAKRVYVATRHFEKNGTSKLMKKCSLPLTGHGVVDVIVTEYCLVRNIKGRMILEEIAEGVDPAELQNRTEMRMDIS
;
A
#
# COMPACT_ATOMS: atom_id res chain seq x y z
N LEU A 1 -8.52 -6.78 -0.27
CA LEU A 1 -8.60 -7.20 1.15
C LEU A 1 -9.02 -6.07 2.10
N ILE A 2 -8.42 -4.87 2.01
CA ILE A 2 -8.70 -3.72 2.89
C ILE A 2 -10.19 -3.34 2.93
N PRO A 3 -10.93 -3.32 1.81
CA PRO A 3 -12.36 -3.02 1.85
C PRO A 3 -13.18 -3.94 2.75
N ASN A 4 -12.72 -5.15 2.99
CA ASN A 4 -13.43 -6.13 3.85
C ASN A 4 -13.32 -5.79 5.36
N PHE A 5 -12.46 -4.87 5.72
CA PHE A 5 -12.20 -4.43 7.11
C PHE A 5 -12.67 -3.00 7.37
N MET A 6 -13.47 -2.45 6.46
CA MET A 6 -14.00 -1.09 6.61
C MET A 6 -15.04 -1.04 7.73
N PRO A 7 -14.93 -0.09 8.67
CA PRO A 7 -15.96 0.13 9.70
C PRO A 7 -17.30 0.53 9.06
N GLU A 8 -18.40 0.15 9.71
CA GLU A 8 -19.72 0.63 9.30
C GLU A 8 -19.81 2.16 9.36
N GLY A 9 -20.48 2.76 8.39
CA GLY A 9 -20.67 4.21 8.29
C GLY A 9 -19.53 4.98 7.63
N VAL A 10 -18.43 4.32 7.29
CA VAL A 10 -17.37 4.96 6.50
C VAL A 10 -17.71 4.87 5.01
N ASN A 11 -17.86 6.01 4.36
CA ASN A 11 -18.15 6.07 2.92
C ASN A 11 -16.86 6.27 2.14
N ILE A 12 -16.45 5.25 1.38
CA ILE A 12 -15.26 5.27 0.53
C ILE A 12 -15.63 4.87 -0.90
N PHE A 13 -15.20 5.67 -1.85
CA PHE A 13 -15.28 5.37 -3.27
C PHE A 13 -14.02 4.64 -3.71
N LEU A 14 -14.11 3.32 -3.88
CA LEU A 14 -12.99 2.51 -4.32
C LEU A 14 -12.85 2.58 -5.83
N GLN A 15 -11.65 2.91 -6.29
CA GLN A 15 -11.24 2.78 -7.69
C GLN A 15 -10.24 1.63 -7.81
N THR A 16 -10.41 0.81 -8.84
CA THR A 16 -9.41 -0.19 -9.24
C THR A 16 -8.57 0.35 -10.40
N GLU A 17 -7.30 0.01 -10.41
CA GLU A 17 -6.34 0.43 -11.45
C GLU A 17 -6.83 0.08 -12.86
N ASN A 18 -7.46 -1.10 -13.02
CA ASN A 18 -7.99 -1.58 -14.29
C ASN A 18 -9.33 -0.96 -14.71
N GLY A 19 -9.83 0.06 -13.98
CA GLY A 19 -10.88 0.96 -14.48
C GLY A 19 -12.27 0.80 -13.88
N THR A 20 -12.44 0.09 -12.76
CA THR A 20 -13.71 0.08 -12.04
C THR A 20 -13.76 1.25 -11.06
N ILE A 21 -14.75 2.11 -11.19
CA ILE A 21 -15.04 3.23 -10.28
C ILE A 21 -16.20 2.83 -9.36
N TYR A 22 -16.05 3.07 -8.07
CA TYR A 22 -16.97 2.69 -7.01
C TYR A 22 -17.17 1.18 -6.94
N ALA A 23 -16.04 0.48 -6.83
CA ALA A 23 -15.99 -0.96 -6.65
C ALA A 23 -16.55 -1.36 -5.27
N GLY A 24 -17.22 -2.49 -5.22
CA GLY A 24 -17.77 -3.08 -4.00
C GLY A 24 -17.43 -4.57 -3.88
N PRO A 25 -17.84 -5.21 -2.78
CA PRO A 25 -17.62 -6.63 -2.57
C PRO A 25 -18.32 -7.47 -3.65
N ALA A 26 -17.68 -8.56 -4.06
CA ALA A 26 -18.30 -9.51 -4.99
C ALA A 26 -19.57 -10.12 -4.38
N LYS A 27 -20.63 -10.22 -5.19
CA LYS A 27 -21.86 -10.92 -4.81
C LYS A 27 -21.67 -12.45 -4.83
N ASP A 28 -20.87 -12.93 -5.77
CA ASP A 28 -20.44 -14.33 -5.89
C ASP A 28 -18.90 -14.33 -5.99
N PRO A 29 -18.19 -14.98 -5.05
CA PRO A 29 -16.73 -15.05 -5.07
C PRO A 29 -16.15 -15.86 -6.23
N ASN A 30 -17.00 -16.60 -6.96
CA ASN A 30 -16.59 -17.36 -8.15
C ASN A 30 -16.89 -16.62 -9.47
N ASP A 31 -17.53 -15.45 -9.40
CA ASP A 31 -17.86 -14.67 -10.59
C ASP A 31 -16.66 -13.80 -10.99
N LEU A 32 -15.89 -14.26 -11.96
CA LEU A 32 -14.70 -13.59 -12.49
C LEU A 32 -14.99 -12.65 -13.67
N ARG A 33 -16.26 -12.31 -13.93
CA ARG A 33 -16.61 -11.40 -15.04
C ARG A 33 -16.17 -9.96 -14.75
N ILE A 34 -16.11 -9.58 -13.47
CA ILE A 34 -15.60 -8.27 -13.01
C ILE A 34 -14.58 -8.56 -11.92
N ILE A 35 -13.33 -8.19 -12.18
CA ILE A 35 -12.21 -8.39 -11.26
C ILE A 35 -11.46 -7.09 -11.01
N ASP A 36 -10.82 -6.98 -9.86
CA ASP A 36 -9.86 -5.92 -9.57
C ASP A 36 -8.52 -6.17 -10.30
N ALA A 37 -7.58 -5.25 -10.15
CA ALA A 37 -6.24 -5.37 -10.75
C ALA A 37 -5.41 -6.54 -10.19
N GLY A 38 -5.78 -7.07 -9.04
CA GLY A 38 -5.18 -8.26 -8.42
C GLY A 38 -5.82 -9.59 -8.85
N GLY A 39 -6.87 -9.53 -9.70
CA GLY A 39 -7.62 -10.70 -10.16
C GLY A 39 -8.69 -11.19 -9.18
N ALA A 40 -8.96 -10.45 -8.11
CA ALA A 40 -10.04 -10.80 -7.19
C ALA A 40 -11.41 -10.33 -7.72
N PRO A 41 -12.48 -11.16 -7.58
CA PRO A 41 -13.82 -10.76 -7.99
C PRO A 41 -14.34 -9.59 -7.17
N ILE A 42 -14.98 -8.66 -7.86
CA ILE A 42 -15.60 -7.45 -7.29
C ILE A 42 -16.98 -7.21 -7.90
N SER A 43 -17.71 -6.24 -7.36
CA SER A 43 -18.92 -5.68 -7.98
C SER A 43 -18.76 -4.18 -8.24
N VAL A 44 -19.70 -3.62 -8.97
CA VAL A 44 -19.87 -2.16 -9.10
C VAL A 44 -21.07 -1.76 -8.28
N LEU A 45 -20.89 -0.80 -7.38
CA LEU A 45 -21.97 -0.28 -6.56
C LEU A 45 -22.87 0.67 -7.39
N PRO A 46 -24.13 0.89 -6.98
CA PRO A 46 -25.00 1.87 -7.63
C PRO A 46 -24.36 3.25 -7.72
N GLY A 47 -24.31 3.82 -8.91
CA GLY A 47 -23.59 5.07 -9.20
C GLY A 47 -22.14 4.88 -9.65
N GLY A 48 -21.63 3.65 -9.62
CA GLY A 48 -20.31 3.32 -10.16
C GLY A 48 -20.30 3.18 -11.67
N SER A 49 -19.12 3.09 -12.24
CA SER A 49 -18.91 3.01 -13.69
C SER A 49 -17.65 2.25 -14.04
N PHE A 50 -17.52 1.92 -15.32
CA PHE A 50 -16.28 1.43 -15.90
C PHE A 50 -15.65 2.51 -16.77
N VAL A 51 -14.36 2.66 -16.67
CA VAL A 51 -13.57 3.50 -17.53
C VAL A 51 -12.45 2.68 -18.15
N SER A 52 -11.88 3.14 -19.26
CA SER A 52 -10.70 2.52 -19.84
C SER A 52 -9.48 2.66 -18.92
N SER A 53 -8.48 1.81 -19.08
CA SER A 53 -7.28 1.86 -18.23
C SER A 53 -6.53 3.17 -18.36
N ASP A 54 -6.46 3.77 -19.55
CA ASP A 54 -5.85 5.08 -19.79
C ASP A 54 -6.60 6.20 -19.03
N ALA A 55 -7.93 6.18 -19.00
CA ALA A 55 -8.73 7.11 -18.22
C ALA A 55 -8.53 6.89 -16.71
N SER A 56 -8.46 5.62 -16.24
CA SER A 56 -8.16 5.28 -14.85
C SER A 56 -6.81 5.85 -14.42
N PHE A 57 -5.76 5.66 -15.23
CA PHE A 57 -4.45 6.28 -14.98
C PHE A 57 -4.46 7.80 -15.13
N GLY A 58 -5.30 8.35 -16.00
CA GLY A 58 -5.54 9.80 -16.08
C GLY A 58 -6.07 10.38 -14.77
N ILE A 59 -7.03 9.69 -14.13
CA ILE A 59 -7.56 10.05 -12.81
C ILE A 59 -6.45 10.01 -11.75
N LEU A 60 -5.63 8.96 -11.74
CA LEU A 60 -4.49 8.81 -10.84
C LEU A 60 -3.49 9.96 -11.01
N ARG A 61 -2.98 10.16 -12.21
CA ARG A 61 -1.98 11.21 -12.52
C ARG A 61 -2.52 12.62 -12.32
N GLY A 62 -3.82 12.81 -12.45
CA GLY A 62 -4.51 14.07 -12.17
C GLY A 62 -4.65 14.42 -10.69
N GLY A 63 -4.17 13.56 -9.76
CA GLY A 63 -4.25 13.80 -8.33
C GLY A 63 -5.66 13.69 -7.74
N HIS A 64 -6.55 12.95 -8.41
CA HIS A 64 -7.94 12.78 -7.97
C HIS A 64 -8.14 11.64 -6.98
N ILE A 65 -7.08 10.89 -6.64
CA ILE A 65 -7.12 9.82 -5.65
C ILE A 65 -6.61 10.34 -4.31
N ASP A 66 -7.45 10.27 -3.29
CA ASP A 66 -7.11 10.79 -1.97
C ASP A 66 -6.14 9.90 -1.21
N ALA A 67 -6.24 8.57 -1.39
CA ALA A 67 -5.36 7.63 -0.73
C ALA A 67 -5.19 6.34 -1.54
N THR A 68 -4.01 5.75 -1.44
CA THR A 68 -3.73 4.40 -1.92
C THR A 68 -3.15 3.54 -0.80
N VAL A 69 -3.36 2.22 -0.89
CA VAL A 69 -2.75 1.25 0.02
C VAL A 69 -2.03 0.19 -0.80
N LEU A 70 -0.74 0.07 -0.58
CA LEU A 70 0.14 -0.83 -1.32
C LEU A 70 0.87 -1.80 -0.39
N GLY A 71 1.20 -2.98 -0.90
CA GLY A 71 2.17 -3.86 -0.25
C GLY A 71 3.59 -3.41 -0.52
N ALA A 72 4.55 -3.86 0.31
CA ALA A 72 5.96 -3.58 0.15
C ALA A 72 6.84 -4.83 0.22
N LEU A 73 7.94 -4.78 -0.50
CA LEU A 73 9.13 -5.60 -0.26
C LEU A 73 10.05 -4.90 0.74
N GLN A 74 10.29 -3.59 0.53
CA GLN A 74 11.07 -2.73 1.42
C GLN A 74 10.49 -1.31 1.46
N VAL A 75 10.59 -0.66 2.62
CA VAL A 75 10.38 0.78 2.81
C VAL A 75 11.54 1.33 3.60
N ASP A 76 12.05 2.53 3.28
CA ASP A 76 13.18 3.12 3.99
C ASP A 76 12.86 4.40 4.78
N GLU A 77 13.88 4.89 5.52
CA GLU A 77 13.78 6.09 6.38
C GLU A 77 13.41 7.36 5.62
N GLU A 78 13.68 7.41 4.32
CA GLU A 78 13.32 8.53 3.45
C GLU A 78 11.87 8.43 2.94
N GLY A 79 11.15 7.33 3.27
CA GLY A 79 9.82 7.05 2.76
C GLY A 79 9.83 6.50 1.33
N SER A 80 10.95 5.95 0.88
CA SER A 80 11.02 5.31 -0.42
C SER A 80 10.39 3.92 -0.37
N LEU A 81 9.73 3.52 -1.46
CA LEU A 81 9.04 2.24 -1.58
C LEU A 81 9.68 1.39 -2.67
N ALA A 82 9.93 0.12 -2.36
CA ALA A 82 10.26 -0.93 -3.32
C ALA A 82 9.23 -2.06 -3.20
N ASN A 83 8.46 -2.35 -4.26
CA ASN A 83 7.41 -3.36 -4.21
C ASN A 83 7.19 -4.17 -5.49
N TRP A 84 8.03 -4.00 -6.53
CA TRP A 84 7.71 -4.56 -7.84
C TRP A 84 8.68 -5.64 -8.33
N THR A 85 9.92 -5.67 -7.84
CA THR A 85 10.91 -6.65 -8.30
C THR A 85 11.93 -7.04 -7.24
N ILE A 86 12.36 -8.29 -7.30
CA ILE A 86 13.57 -8.79 -6.65
C ILE A 86 14.48 -9.27 -7.80
N PRO A 87 15.58 -8.55 -8.11
CA PRO A 87 16.47 -8.89 -9.21
C PRO A 87 16.93 -10.35 -9.15
N ASN A 88 16.97 -11.02 -10.30
CA ASN A 88 17.34 -12.42 -10.49
C ASN A 88 16.45 -13.47 -9.78
N VAL A 89 15.39 -13.04 -9.08
CA VAL A 89 14.44 -13.95 -8.39
C VAL A 89 13.05 -13.84 -8.99
N ARG A 90 12.52 -12.62 -9.05
CA ARG A 90 11.16 -12.37 -9.53
C ARG A 90 11.04 -10.96 -10.12
N THR A 91 10.61 -10.88 -11.37
CA THR A 91 10.28 -9.61 -12.04
C THR A 91 8.91 -9.72 -12.69
N PRO A 92 7.82 -9.57 -11.93
CA PRO A 92 6.47 -9.67 -12.48
C PRO A 92 6.08 -8.48 -13.36
N GLY A 93 6.90 -7.45 -13.40
CA GLY A 93 6.59 -6.16 -14.00
C GLY A 93 6.15 -5.13 -12.97
N MET A 94 6.32 -3.85 -13.28
CA MET A 94 6.01 -2.76 -12.35
C MET A 94 4.50 -2.47 -12.22
N GLY A 95 3.68 -2.92 -13.17
CA GLY A 95 2.26 -2.56 -13.21
C GLY A 95 2.06 -1.04 -13.14
N GLY A 96 0.99 -0.61 -12.48
CA GLY A 96 0.69 0.80 -12.25
C GLY A 96 1.25 1.40 -10.97
N ALA A 97 2.02 0.65 -10.18
CA ALA A 97 2.43 1.07 -8.84
C ALA A 97 3.18 2.41 -8.84
N MET A 98 4.03 2.67 -9.84
CA MET A 98 4.77 3.94 -9.97
C MET A 98 3.85 5.13 -10.23
N ASP A 99 2.85 4.97 -11.09
CA ASP A 99 1.84 6.01 -11.35
C ASP A 99 0.95 6.24 -10.11
N ILE A 100 0.59 5.16 -9.43
CA ILE A 100 -0.24 5.22 -8.22
C ILE A 100 0.45 6.03 -7.12
N VAL A 101 1.71 5.74 -6.80
CA VAL A 101 2.42 6.46 -5.74
C VAL A 101 2.77 7.90 -6.13
N ALA A 102 2.87 8.19 -7.42
CA ALA A 102 3.11 9.55 -7.92
C ALA A 102 1.83 10.40 -7.95
N GLY A 103 0.66 9.77 -8.14
CA GLY A 103 -0.61 10.48 -8.33
C GLY A 103 -1.51 10.53 -7.10
N ALA A 104 -1.40 9.60 -6.16
CA ALA A 104 -2.21 9.60 -4.95
C ALA A 104 -1.75 10.70 -3.97
N LYS A 105 -2.72 11.36 -3.30
CA LYS A 105 -2.39 12.40 -2.29
C LYS A 105 -1.77 11.82 -1.03
N ARG A 106 -2.08 10.55 -0.71
CA ARG A 106 -1.51 9.83 0.45
C ARG A 106 -1.22 8.38 0.07
N VAL A 107 -0.05 7.92 0.47
CA VAL A 107 0.43 6.55 0.23
C VAL A 107 0.57 5.82 1.55
N TYR A 108 -0.29 4.83 1.74
CA TYR A 108 -0.22 3.90 2.86
C TYR A 108 0.45 2.61 2.39
N VAL A 109 1.36 2.09 3.19
CA VAL A 109 1.95 0.77 2.99
C VAL A 109 1.43 -0.17 4.06
N ALA A 110 0.79 -1.27 3.63
CA ALA A 110 0.39 -2.36 4.52
C ALA A 110 1.23 -3.59 4.19
N THR A 111 2.11 -3.99 5.09
CA THR A 111 3.05 -5.09 4.86
C THR A 111 3.39 -5.82 6.15
N ARG A 112 3.99 -7.01 6.03
CA ARG A 112 4.63 -7.63 7.19
C ARG A 112 5.88 -6.83 7.56
N HIS A 113 6.18 -6.77 8.85
CA HIS A 113 7.36 -6.07 9.36
C HIS A 113 8.66 -6.78 8.97
N PHE A 114 8.62 -8.12 9.02
CA PHE A 114 9.78 -8.96 8.71
C PHE A 114 9.50 -9.90 7.54
N GLU A 115 10.57 -10.26 6.84
CA GLU A 115 10.59 -11.38 5.93
C GLU A 115 10.49 -12.71 6.70
N LYS A 116 10.27 -13.82 5.98
CA LYS A 116 10.19 -15.16 6.60
C LYS A 116 11.47 -15.58 7.32
N ASN A 117 12.61 -15.05 6.90
CA ASN A 117 13.92 -15.29 7.51
C ASN A 117 14.24 -14.36 8.69
N GLY A 118 13.31 -13.46 9.06
CA GLY A 118 13.47 -12.50 10.14
C GLY A 118 14.14 -11.18 9.77
N THR A 119 14.51 -10.97 8.51
CA THR A 119 15.08 -9.69 8.04
C THR A 119 13.98 -8.62 8.03
N SER A 120 14.31 -7.42 8.51
CA SER A 120 13.39 -6.27 8.47
C SER A 120 13.07 -5.86 7.04
N LYS A 121 11.80 -5.51 6.79
CA LYS A 121 11.37 -4.83 5.56
C LYS A 121 11.38 -3.32 5.69
N LEU A 122 11.43 -2.83 6.92
CA LEU A 122 11.62 -1.42 7.24
C LEU A 122 13.14 -1.22 7.34
N MET A 123 13.71 -0.60 6.31
CA MET A 123 15.14 -0.54 6.06
C MET A 123 15.68 0.85 6.38
N LYS A 124 16.98 0.95 6.69
CA LYS A 124 17.65 2.24 6.69
C LYS A 124 17.63 2.87 5.29
N LYS A 125 17.92 2.04 4.27
CA LYS A 125 17.84 2.43 2.86
C LYS A 125 17.44 1.21 2.02
N CYS A 126 16.48 1.41 1.11
CA CYS A 126 16.08 0.36 0.19
C CYS A 126 17.26 -0.11 -0.66
N SER A 127 17.42 -1.42 -0.75
CA SER A 127 18.41 -2.08 -1.62
C SER A 127 17.81 -2.60 -2.92
N LEU A 128 16.48 -2.73 -2.96
CA LEU A 128 15.74 -3.15 -4.14
C LEU A 128 15.40 -1.96 -5.04
N PRO A 129 15.14 -2.18 -6.35
CA PRO A 129 14.69 -1.14 -7.26
C PRO A 129 13.42 -0.45 -6.76
N LEU A 130 13.48 0.88 -6.69
CA LEU A 130 12.40 1.68 -6.14
C LEU A 130 11.17 1.71 -7.06
N THR A 131 10.00 1.75 -6.44
CA THR A 131 8.71 2.12 -7.04
C THR A 131 8.52 3.63 -6.98
N GLY A 132 8.93 4.25 -5.87
CA GLY A 132 8.92 5.70 -5.67
C GLY A 132 9.87 6.11 -4.56
N HIS A 133 10.43 7.31 -4.67
CA HIS A 133 11.32 7.90 -3.68
C HIS A 133 10.57 8.92 -2.84
N GLY A 134 10.60 8.75 -1.51
CA GLY A 134 10.00 9.71 -0.59
C GLY A 134 8.46 9.81 -0.68
N VAL A 135 7.79 8.74 -1.09
CA VAL A 135 6.35 8.75 -1.41
C VAL A 135 5.47 8.21 -0.29
N VAL A 136 6.03 7.47 0.67
CA VAL A 136 5.26 6.79 1.72
C VAL A 136 4.95 7.74 2.86
N ASP A 137 3.65 7.89 3.17
CA ASP A 137 3.17 8.70 4.30
C ASP A 137 3.00 7.86 5.57
N VAL A 138 2.50 6.62 5.43
CA VAL A 138 2.20 5.75 6.58
C VAL A 138 2.56 4.31 6.27
N ILE A 139 3.17 3.64 7.24
CA ILE A 139 3.45 2.20 7.20
C ILE A 139 2.65 1.52 8.30
N VAL A 140 1.91 0.48 7.94
CA VAL A 140 1.16 -0.36 8.88
C VAL A 140 1.70 -1.78 8.79
N THR A 141 2.08 -2.33 9.92
CA THR A 141 2.52 -3.72 10.03
C THR A 141 1.72 -4.43 11.14
N GLU A 142 1.95 -5.72 11.31
CA GLU A 142 1.36 -6.49 12.42
C GLU A 142 1.89 -6.07 13.79
N TYR A 143 2.96 -5.26 13.84
CA TYR A 143 3.58 -4.81 15.10
C TYR A 143 3.33 -3.34 15.40
N CYS A 144 3.19 -2.50 14.37
CA CYS A 144 3.14 -1.05 14.60
C CYS A 144 2.55 -0.27 13.42
N LEU A 145 2.21 0.99 13.74
CA LEU A 145 1.96 2.04 12.76
C LEU A 145 3.07 3.08 12.85
N VAL A 146 3.69 3.36 11.71
CA VAL A 146 4.76 4.36 11.57
C VAL A 146 4.30 5.43 10.58
N ARG A 147 4.41 6.69 10.96
CA ARG A 147 4.05 7.83 10.10
C ARG A 147 5.29 8.63 9.70
N ASN A 148 5.37 8.98 8.44
CA ASN A 148 6.36 9.92 7.94
C ASN A 148 5.89 11.36 8.21
N ILE A 149 6.55 12.04 9.11
CA ILE A 149 6.30 13.46 9.42
C ILE A 149 7.53 14.27 9.01
N LYS A 150 7.45 14.91 7.86
CA LYS A 150 8.51 15.77 7.31
C LYS A 150 9.87 15.05 7.20
N GLY A 151 9.85 13.82 6.72
CA GLY A 151 11.05 13.01 6.54
C GLY A 151 11.54 12.30 7.81
N ARG A 152 10.74 12.28 8.88
CA ARG A 152 11.01 11.52 10.10
C ARG A 152 9.99 10.41 10.25
N MET A 153 10.45 9.19 10.50
CA MET A 153 9.61 8.04 10.75
C MET A 153 9.23 7.98 12.23
N ILE A 154 7.98 8.33 12.53
CA ILE A 154 7.44 8.39 13.88
C ILE A 154 6.65 7.12 14.18
N LEU A 155 7.03 6.40 15.22
CA LEU A 155 6.26 5.28 15.76
C LEU A 155 5.06 5.85 16.52
N GLU A 156 3.86 5.78 15.91
CA GLU A 156 2.63 6.34 16.50
C GLU A 156 1.87 5.30 17.33
N GLU A 157 1.78 4.08 16.82
CA GLU A 157 1.05 3.00 17.49
C GLU A 157 1.88 1.73 17.50
N ILE A 158 1.74 0.95 18.55
CA ILE A 158 2.37 -0.35 18.71
C ILE A 158 1.31 -1.39 19.12
N ALA A 159 1.42 -2.59 18.59
CA ALA A 159 0.49 -3.65 18.89
C ALA A 159 0.62 -4.10 20.37
N GLU A 160 -0.49 -4.54 20.95
CA GLU A 160 -0.52 -5.02 22.33
C GLU A 160 0.49 -6.17 22.55
N GLY A 161 1.26 -6.07 23.64
CA GLY A 161 2.28 -7.06 24.00
C GLY A 161 3.61 -6.94 23.26
N VAL A 162 3.80 -5.94 22.40
CA VAL A 162 5.06 -5.68 21.71
C VAL A 162 5.89 -4.67 22.48
N ASP A 163 7.15 -5.01 22.78
CA ASP A 163 8.11 -4.08 23.39
C ASP A 163 8.70 -3.15 22.32
N PRO A 164 8.56 -1.82 22.46
CA PRO A 164 9.09 -0.86 21.47
C PRO A 164 10.61 -0.94 21.30
N ALA A 165 11.35 -1.18 22.38
CA ALA A 165 12.80 -1.25 22.33
C ALA A 165 13.29 -2.53 21.63
N GLU A 166 12.62 -3.65 21.90
CA GLU A 166 12.90 -4.91 21.20
C GLU A 166 12.56 -4.79 19.70
N LEU A 167 11.42 -4.21 19.36
CA LEU A 167 11.03 -4.00 17.97
C LEU A 167 12.06 -3.12 17.25
N GLN A 168 12.48 -1.99 17.87
CA GLN A 168 13.49 -1.10 17.29
C GLN A 168 14.83 -1.80 17.09
N ASN A 169 15.28 -2.63 18.03
CA ASN A 169 16.54 -3.37 17.93
C ASN A 169 16.54 -4.38 16.76
N ARG A 170 15.39 -4.84 16.32
CA ARG A 170 15.21 -5.78 15.19
C ARG A 170 14.87 -5.07 13.87
N THR A 171 14.61 -3.77 13.90
CA THR A 171 14.22 -2.96 12.75
C THR A 171 15.40 -2.12 12.29
N GLU A 172 15.76 -2.19 11.00
CA GLU A 172 16.85 -1.37 10.46
C GLU A 172 16.49 0.12 10.37
N MET A 173 15.22 0.41 10.04
CA MET A 173 14.68 1.76 10.03
C MET A 173 14.70 2.35 11.44
N ARG A 174 15.28 3.54 11.59
CA ARG A 174 15.15 4.29 12.84
C ARG A 174 13.75 4.88 12.94
N MET A 175 13.07 4.57 14.04
CA MET A 175 11.75 5.10 14.36
C MET A 175 11.86 5.97 15.60
N ASP A 176 11.41 7.22 15.51
CA ASP A 176 11.31 8.09 16.69
C ASP A 176 9.98 7.79 17.40
N ILE A 177 10.01 7.64 18.72
CA ILE A 177 8.81 7.38 19.52
C ILE A 177 8.11 8.73 19.76
N SER A 178 6.79 8.77 19.50
CA SER A 178 5.95 9.96 19.70
C SER A 178 5.69 10.23 21.18
#